data_3f3b29eef6d029a60fc6f69cc2c2c6f8
#
_entry.id   3f3b29eef6d029a60fc6f69cc2c2c6f8
#
_cell.length_a   1.000
_cell.length_b   1.000
_cell.length_c   1.000
_cell.angle_alpha   90.00
_cell.angle_beta   90.00
_cell.angle_gamma   90.00
#
_symmetry.space_group_name_H-M   'P 1'
#
loop_
_entity.id
_entity.type
_entity.pdbx_description
1 polymer ?
#
loop_
_entity_poly.entity_id
_entity_poly.type
_entity_poly.pdbx_seq_one_letter_code
_entity_poly.pdbx_strand_id
1 'polypeptide(L)'
;MKRVSLALPQQKVLENALVRYGSVVTTADLAKLIPVQGAAQKRRFVKQMADAGWLVRIKRGLYQIADLSSLGMLTLSRYTVAQLLVEDSYISFEAALQFHGMYDQLPGTVASVSLKQYPTVTLEGIEYQFIKTSDKYYFGWEEVTMDGRTNKIATAEKALIDLVQFHRTRLTVNLVAEKLAVHRNDPDLERLQAFLLRSNLATLRIFGLMLD
;
A
#
# COMPACT_ATOMS: atom_id res chain seq x y z
N MET A 1 3.11 0.91 -24.75
CA MET A 1 3.97 2.11 -24.82
C MET A 1 5.29 1.75 -25.50
N LYS A 2 5.71 2.46 -26.58
CA LYS A 2 7.04 2.21 -27.17
C LYS A 2 8.10 2.83 -26.26
N ARG A 3 8.98 2.02 -25.67
CA ARG A 3 10.17 2.54 -24.96
C ARG A 3 11.06 3.26 -25.96
N VAL A 4 11.36 4.51 -25.69
CA VAL A 4 12.36 5.26 -26.43
C VAL A 4 13.73 4.86 -25.86
N SER A 5 14.70 4.62 -26.75
CA SER A 5 16.09 4.34 -26.35
C SER A 5 16.59 5.45 -25.45
N LEU A 6 17.20 5.10 -24.31
CA LEU A 6 17.83 6.05 -23.41
C LEU A 6 19.09 6.61 -24.06
N ALA A 7 19.27 7.91 -23.96
CA ALA A 7 20.57 8.51 -24.20
C ALA A 7 21.58 8.09 -23.12
N LEU A 8 22.86 7.95 -23.47
CA LEU A 8 23.93 7.53 -22.55
C LEU A 8 23.93 8.26 -21.19
N PRO A 9 23.71 9.58 -21.12
CA PRO A 9 23.65 10.28 -19.83
C PRO A 9 22.48 9.83 -18.95
N GLN A 10 21.33 9.51 -19.54
CA GLN A 10 20.13 9.04 -18.82
C GLN A 10 20.35 7.63 -18.28
N GLN A 11 20.96 6.75 -19.06
CA GLN A 11 21.29 5.39 -18.64
C GLN A 11 22.23 5.42 -17.43
N LYS A 12 23.32 6.18 -17.48
CA LYS A 12 24.27 6.32 -16.36
C LYS A 12 23.60 6.87 -15.09
N VAL A 13 22.67 7.80 -15.21
CA VAL A 13 21.90 8.31 -14.05
C VAL A 13 21.06 7.22 -13.43
N LEU A 14 20.35 6.40 -14.22
CA LEU A 14 19.53 5.31 -13.71
C LEU A 14 20.37 4.18 -13.08
N GLU A 15 21.47 3.78 -13.71
CA GLU A 15 22.41 2.80 -13.17
C GLU A 15 22.97 3.25 -11.81
N ASN A 16 23.46 4.48 -11.74
CA ASN A 16 23.95 5.05 -10.48
C ASN A 16 22.86 5.19 -9.41
N ALA A 17 21.64 5.50 -9.82
CA ALA A 17 20.50 5.59 -8.91
C ALA A 17 20.14 4.22 -8.34
N LEU A 18 20.07 3.17 -9.18
CA LEU A 18 19.84 1.80 -8.76
C LEU A 18 20.89 1.32 -7.75
N VAL A 19 22.18 1.56 -8.02
CA VAL A 19 23.27 1.15 -7.14
C VAL A 19 23.23 1.87 -5.78
N ARG A 20 22.89 3.19 -5.78
CA ARG A 20 22.97 4.01 -4.55
C ARG A 20 21.70 4.01 -3.72
N TYR A 21 20.53 3.92 -4.36
CA TYR A 21 19.23 4.16 -3.71
C TYR A 21 18.23 3.00 -3.90
N GLY A 22 18.57 2.02 -4.75
CA GLY A 22 17.68 0.94 -5.11
C GLY A 22 16.63 1.36 -6.16
N SER A 23 15.59 0.54 -6.30
CA SER A 23 14.55 0.70 -7.33
C SER A 23 13.61 1.89 -7.10
N VAL A 24 13.50 2.40 -5.87
CA VAL A 24 12.62 3.53 -5.53
C VAL A 24 13.45 4.75 -5.20
N VAL A 25 13.25 5.83 -5.96
CA VAL A 25 14.07 7.03 -5.91
C VAL A 25 13.23 8.30 -5.81
N THR A 26 13.74 9.28 -5.09
CA THR A 26 13.14 10.61 -5.03
C THR A 26 13.67 11.54 -6.12
N THR A 27 12.91 12.59 -6.43
CA THR A 27 13.42 13.66 -7.31
C THR A 27 14.71 14.26 -6.76
N ALA A 28 14.88 14.34 -5.43
CA ALA A 28 16.08 14.86 -4.80
C ALA A 28 17.30 13.95 -5.03
N ASP A 29 17.12 12.64 -4.96
CA ASP A 29 18.19 11.67 -5.23
C ASP A 29 18.63 11.70 -6.69
N LEU A 30 17.66 11.71 -7.61
CA LEU A 30 17.96 11.89 -9.03
C LEU A 30 18.67 13.19 -9.31
N ALA A 31 18.28 14.30 -8.67
CA ALA A 31 18.90 15.61 -8.86
C ALA A 31 20.38 15.67 -8.47
N LYS A 32 20.84 14.79 -7.55
CA LYS A 32 22.25 14.67 -7.17
C LYS A 32 23.10 13.99 -8.26
N LEU A 33 22.47 13.15 -9.09
CA LEU A 33 23.13 12.33 -10.11
C LEU A 33 23.05 12.95 -11.52
N ILE A 34 22.07 13.82 -11.75
CA ILE A 34 21.83 14.43 -13.07
C ILE A 34 22.92 15.45 -13.40
N PRO A 35 23.67 15.27 -14.53
CA PRO A 35 24.85 16.06 -14.87
C PRO A 35 24.53 17.41 -15.54
N VAL A 36 23.35 18.00 -15.23
CA VAL A 36 22.98 19.33 -15.75
C VAL A 36 22.80 20.33 -14.61
N GLN A 37 23.02 21.60 -14.91
CA GLN A 37 22.85 22.68 -13.94
C GLN A 37 21.44 23.26 -14.01
N GLY A 38 20.96 23.75 -12.85
CA GLY A 38 19.67 24.41 -12.75
C GLY A 38 18.46 23.47 -12.52
N ALA A 39 17.58 23.89 -11.62
CA ALA A 39 16.44 23.09 -11.19
C ALA A 39 15.45 22.80 -12.33
N ALA A 40 15.26 23.73 -13.25
CA ALA A 40 14.36 23.55 -14.40
C ALA A 40 14.87 22.48 -15.36
N GLN A 41 16.17 22.48 -15.66
CA GLN A 41 16.78 21.48 -16.54
C GLN A 41 16.77 20.08 -15.90
N LYS A 42 17.04 19.97 -14.59
CA LYS A 42 16.94 18.72 -13.85
C LYS A 42 15.51 18.16 -13.86
N ARG A 43 14.49 19.00 -13.65
CA ARG A 43 13.08 18.59 -13.76
C ARG A 43 12.74 18.10 -15.17
N ARG A 44 13.19 18.79 -16.21
CA ARG A 44 13.00 18.36 -17.61
C ARG A 44 13.64 16.99 -17.86
N PHE A 45 14.84 16.76 -17.35
CA PHE A 45 15.56 15.50 -17.47
C PHE A 45 14.77 14.34 -16.81
N VAL A 46 14.28 14.52 -15.58
CA VAL A 46 13.41 13.53 -14.89
C VAL A 46 12.13 13.30 -15.67
N LYS A 47 11.50 14.36 -16.17
CA LYS A 47 10.28 14.23 -16.99
C LYS A 47 10.53 13.41 -18.25
N GLN A 48 11.61 13.64 -18.98
CA GLN A 48 11.96 12.86 -20.16
C GLN A 48 12.13 11.37 -19.87
N MET A 49 12.77 11.02 -18.75
CA MET A 49 12.88 9.60 -18.32
C MET A 49 11.52 9.00 -17.95
N ALA A 50 10.64 9.78 -17.33
CA ALA A 50 9.28 9.32 -16.99
C ALA A 50 8.41 9.16 -18.25
N ASP A 51 8.44 10.15 -19.16
CA ASP A 51 7.69 10.08 -20.44
C ASP A 51 8.18 8.92 -21.33
N ALA A 52 9.46 8.56 -21.22
CA ALA A 52 10.06 7.42 -21.91
C ALA A 52 9.77 6.07 -21.19
N GLY A 53 9.08 6.04 -20.05
CA GLY A 53 8.69 4.84 -19.31
C GLY A 53 9.81 4.21 -18.47
N TRP A 54 10.92 4.92 -18.23
CA TRP A 54 12.03 4.45 -17.39
C TRP A 54 11.87 4.82 -15.92
N LEU A 55 11.00 5.80 -15.63
CA LEU A 55 10.58 6.16 -14.27
C LEU A 55 9.06 6.05 -14.19
N VAL A 56 8.57 5.15 -13.37
CA VAL A 56 7.14 5.02 -13.05
C VAL A 56 6.85 5.86 -11.83
N ARG A 57 5.95 6.83 -11.96
CA ARG A 57 5.64 7.74 -10.86
C ARG A 57 4.70 7.09 -9.86
N ILE A 58 5.12 6.98 -8.60
CA ILE A 58 4.29 6.52 -7.48
C ILE A 58 3.48 7.68 -6.91
N LYS A 59 4.17 8.75 -6.50
CA LYS A 59 3.56 10.02 -6.05
C LYS A 59 4.44 11.20 -6.48
N ARG A 60 4.01 12.43 -6.19
CA ARG A 60 4.81 13.61 -6.49
C ARG A 60 6.19 13.51 -5.85
N GLY A 61 7.21 13.53 -6.69
CA GLY A 61 8.61 13.49 -6.25
C GLY A 61 9.14 12.09 -5.91
N LEU A 62 8.37 11.02 -6.08
CA LEU A 62 8.75 9.64 -5.81
C LEU A 62 8.48 8.77 -7.04
N TYR A 63 9.47 8.02 -7.47
CA TYR A 63 9.44 7.19 -8.67
C TYR A 63 10.02 5.81 -8.38
N GLN A 64 9.52 4.82 -9.10
CA GLN A 64 10.19 3.54 -9.27
C GLN A 64 10.98 3.57 -10.58
N ILE A 65 12.22 3.09 -10.55
CA ILE A 65 13.02 2.84 -11.74
C ILE A 65 12.47 1.54 -12.37
N ALA A 66 11.98 1.65 -13.62
CA ALA A 66 11.51 0.51 -14.37
C ALA A 66 12.71 -0.29 -14.92
N ASP A 67 12.66 -1.61 -14.81
CA ASP A 67 13.60 -2.50 -15.47
C ASP A 67 13.11 -2.90 -16.88
N LEU A 68 13.93 -3.67 -17.59
CA LEU A 68 13.59 -4.17 -18.92
C LEU A 68 12.44 -5.17 -18.89
N SER A 69 12.27 -5.93 -17.79
CA SER A 69 11.25 -6.96 -17.64
C SER A 69 9.88 -6.38 -17.33
N SER A 70 9.82 -5.26 -16.62
CA SER A 70 8.58 -4.63 -16.17
C SER A 70 7.81 -3.88 -17.28
N LEU A 71 8.42 -3.68 -18.46
CA LEU A 71 7.83 -2.91 -19.56
C LEU A 71 7.32 -1.50 -19.15
N GLY A 72 7.91 -0.93 -18.09
CA GLY A 72 7.51 0.37 -17.56
C GLY A 72 6.33 0.31 -16.58
N MET A 73 5.95 -0.87 -16.08
CA MET A 73 4.95 -1.06 -15.03
C MET A 73 5.60 -1.06 -13.64
N LEU A 74 4.81 -0.85 -12.61
CA LEU A 74 5.24 -1.04 -11.23
C LEU A 74 5.53 -2.52 -10.97
N THR A 75 6.71 -2.82 -10.41
CA THR A 75 7.09 -4.17 -9.99
C THR A 75 6.97 -4.37 -8.48
N LEU A 76 6.70 -3.30 -7.75
CA LEU A 76 6.47 -3.35 -6.32
C LEU A 76 5.13 -4.01 -6.01
N SER A 77 5.05 -4.71 -4.90
CA SER A 77 3.79 -5.23 -4.39
C SER A 77 2.79 -4.08 -4.14
N ARG A 78 1.51 -4.36 -4.30
CA ARG A 78 0.45 -3.39 -4.00
C ARG A 78 0.52 -2.86 -2.56
N TYR A 79 0.98 -3.67 -1.63
CA TYR A 79 1.16 -3.31 -0.22
C TYR A 79 2.28 -2.29 -0.05
N THR A 80 3.41 -2.52 -0.69
CA THR A 80 4.54 -1.57 -0.69
C THR A 80 4.15 -0.24 -1.34
N VAL A 81 3.38 -0.27 -2.44
CA VAL A 81 2.88 0.95 -3.08
C VAL A 81 1.95 1.72 -2.14
N ALA A 82 1.02 1.04 -1.44
CA ALA A 82 0.14 1.68 -0.45
C ALA A 82 0.94 2.37 0.66
N GLN A 83 1.94 1.68 1.23
CA GLN A 83 2.81 2.23 2.27
C GLN A 83 3.67 3.40 1.78
N LEU A 84 4.15 3.36 0.53
CA LEU A 84 4.91 4.46 -0.08
C LEU A 84 4.02 5.69 -0.36
N LEU A 85 2.74 5.48 -0.68
CA LEU A 85 1.79 6.58 -0.87
C LEU A 85 1.55 7.32 0.44
N VAL A 86 1.31 6.59 1.55
CA VAL A 86 1.06 7.14 2.89
C VAL A 86 1.81 6.33 3.94
N GLU A 87 2.95 6.84 4.39
CA GLU A 87 3.85 6.15 5.32
C GLU A 87 3.25 5.96 6.72
N ASP A 88 2.38 6.89 7.17
CA ASP A 88 1.67 6.84 8.44
C ASP A 88 0.30 6.15 8.32
N SER A 89 0.22 5.07 7.52
CA SER A 89 -0.96 4.22 7.39
C SER A 89 -0.61 2.75 7.65
N TYR A 90 -1.63 1.92 7.86
CA TYR A 90 -1.50 0.46 7.78
C TYR A 90 -2.57 -0.11 6.83
N ILE A 91 -2.20 -1.12 6.06
CA ILE A 91 -3.08 -1.80 5.12
C ILE A 91 -4.05 -2.67 5.93
N SER A 92 -5.34 -2.63 5.60
CA SER A 92 -6.39 -3.37 6.32
C SER A 92 -7.46 -3.93 5.36
N PHE A 93 -8.62 -4.28 5.90
CA PHE A 93 -9.80 -4.73 5.16
C PHE A 93 -9.52 -5.99 4.32
N GLU A 94 -10.16 -6.11 3.16
CA GLU A 94 -10.01 -7.26 2.26
C GLU A 94 -8.55 -7.46 1.79
N ALA A 95 -7.80 -6.38 1.63
CA ALA A 95 -6.39 -6.46 1.23
C ALA A 95 -5.52 -7.14 2.30
N ALA A 96 -5.76 -6.86 3.58
CA ALA A 96 -5.08 -7.55 4.67
C ALA A 96 -5.59 -9.00 4.84
N LEU A 97 -6.89 -9.24 4.70
CA LEU A 97 -7.43 -10.60 4.72
C LEU A 97 -6.85 -11.46 3.59
N GLN A 98 -6.69 -10.87 2.40
CA GLN A 98 -6.04 -11.55 1.27
C GLN A 98 -4.57 -11.87 1.57
N PHE A 99 -3.85 -10.96 2.22
CA PHE A 99 -2.47 -11.21 2.66
C PHE A 99 -2.38 -12.40 3.63
N HIS A 100 -3.36 -12.54 4.54
CA HIS A 100 -3.44 -13.65 5.50
C HIS A 100 -4.11 -14.92 4.93
N GLY A 101 -4.41 -14.98 3.63
CA GLY A 101 -5.03 -16.15 3.00
C GLY A 101 -6.51 -16.37 3.35
N MET A 102 -7.17 -15.38 3.98
CA MET A 102 -8.59 -15.44 4.34
C MET A 102 -9.52 -14.86 3.25
N TYR A 103 -8.97 -14.37 2.14
CA TYR A 103 -9.73 -13.78 1.03
C TYR A 103 -9.09 -14.17 -0.30
N ASP A 104 -9.78 -15.00 -1.10
CA ASP A 104 -9.22 -15.61 -2.31
C ASP A 104 -9.21 -14.67 -3.52
N GLN A 105 -10.06 -13.63 -3.50
CA GLN A 105 -10.12 -12.68 -4.61
C GLN A 105 -9.03 -11.62 -4.47
N LEU A 106 -8.48 -11.20 -5.60
CA LEU A 106 -7.55 -10.08 -5.65
C LEU A 106 -8.36 -8.77 -5.63
N PRO A 107 -8.39 -8.02 -4.50
CA PRO A 107 -9.20 -6.81 -4.47
C PRO A 107 -8.66 -5.77 -5.45
N GLY A 108 -9.55 -5.13 -6.21
CA GLY A 108 -9.22 -4.00 -7.08
C GLY A 108 -8.85 -2.75 -6.29
N THR A 109 -9.16 -2.74 -4.99
CA THR A 109 -8.86 -1.66 -4.05
C THR A 109 -7.93 -2.15 -2.95
N VAL A 110 -6.92 -1.36 -2.63
CA VAL A 110 -6.09 -1.53 -1.43
C VAL A 110 -6.48 -0.43 -0.46
N ALA A 111 -7.24 -0.80 0.58
CA ALA A 111 -7.68 0.12 1.60
C ALA A 111 -6.72 0.09 2.80
N SER A 112 -6.38 1.27 3.30
CA SER A 112 -5.48 1.48 4.44
C SER A 112 -6.13 2.41 5.45
N VAL A 113 -5.79 2.25 6.72
CA VAL A 113 -6.23 3.12 7.80
C VAL A 113 -5.12 4.11 8.14
N SER A 114 -5.46 5.39 8.33
CA SER A 114 -4.51 6.46 8.60
C SER A 114 -5.05 7.47 9.60
N LEU A 115 -4.16 8.20 10.29
CA LEU A 115 -4.56 9.24 11.25
C LEU A 115 -5.01 10.54 10.57
N LYS A 116 -4.57 10.77 9.33
CA LYS A 116 -4.91 11.96 8.55
C LYS A 116 -5.77 11.59 7.34
N GLN A 117 -6.49 12.56 6.82
CA GLN A 117 -7.23 12.40 5.58
C GLN A 117 -6.28 12.49 4.38
N TYR A 118 -6.37 11.51 3.49
CA TYR A 118 -5.63 11.47 2.22
C TYR A 118 -6.59 11.24 1.05
N PRO A 119 -6.30 11.77 -0.13
CA PRO A 119 -7.09 11.48 -1.32
C PRO A 119 -6.88 10.04 -1.78
N THR A 120 -7.89 9.47 -2.40
CA THR A 120 -7.79 8.21 -3.15
C THR A 120 -6.86 8.40 -4.35
N VAL A 121 -6.02 7.41 -4.63
CA VAL A 121 -5.06 7.40 -5.74
C VAL A 121 -5.27 6.14 -6.56
N THR A 122 -5.37 6.29 -7.88
CA THR A 122 -5.40 5.13 -8.80
C THR A 122 -4.06 5.01 -9.52
N LEU A 123 -3.41 3.85 -9.39
CA LEU A 123 -2.17 3.52 -10.09
C LEU A 123 -2.31 2.14 -10.74
N GLU A 124 -2.06 2.07 -12.03
CA GLU A 124 -2.10 0.82 -12.82
C GLU A 124 -3.39 -0.01 -12.62
N GLY A 125 -4.53 0.69 -12.51
CA GLY A 125 -5.83 0.05 -12.33
C GLY A 125 -6.15 -0.40 -10.90
N ILE A 126 -5.24 -0.22 -9.95
CA ILE A 126 -5.47 -0.46 -8.53
C ILE A 126 -5.83 0.86 -7.86
N GLU A 127 -6.91 0.84 -7.09
CA GLU A 127 -7.34 1.97 -6.27
C GLU A 127 -6.76 1.86 -4.86
N TYR A 128 -6.11 2.93 -4.40
CA TYR A 128 -5.55 3.05 -3.05
C TYR A 128 -6.39 4.04 -2.26
N GLN A 129 -7.10 3.53 -1.25
CA GLN A 129 -7.96 4.31 -0.37
C GLN A 129 -7.36 4.44 1.02
N PHE A 130 -7.57 5.60 1.66
CA PHE A 130 -7.06 5.88 3.00
C PHE A 130 -8.22 6.34 3.89
N ILE A 131 -8.61 5.46 4.82
CA ILE A 131 -9.69 5.68 5.75
C ILE A 131 -9.12 6.36 7.00
N LYS A 132 -9.58 7.60 7.25
CA LYS A 132 -9.14 8.34 8.44
C LYS A 132 -9.75 7.74 9.71
N THR A 133 -8.91 7.60 10.73
CA THR A 133 -9.32 7.20 12.08
C THR A 133 -8.72 8.12 13.16
N SER A 134 -9.08 7.87 14.41
CA SER A 134 -8.46 8.48 15.59
C SER A 134 -7.39 7.55 16.19
N ASP A 135 -6.50 8.10 17.02
CA ASP A 135 -5.45 7.34 17.71
C ASP A 135 -5.99 6.13 18.47
N LYS A 136 -7.20 6.25 19.05
CA LYS A 136 -7.87 5.17 19.76
C LYS A 136 -8.00 3.89 18.92
N TYR A 137 -8.26 4.01 17.63
CA TYR A 137 -8.51 2.90 16.72
C TYR A 137 -7.32 2.59 15.78
N TYR A 138 -6.23 3.35 15.91
CA TYR A 138 -5.01 3.18 15.12
C TYR A 138 -4.06 2.21 15.83
N PHE A 139 -4.28 0.90 15.65
CA PHE A 139 -3.50 -0.19 16.27
C PHE A 139 -3.74 -1.52 15.55
N GLY A 140 -3.01 -2.58 15.93
CA GLY A 140 -3.30 -3.97 15.53
C GLY A 140 -2.75 -4.34 14.15
N TRP A 141 -1.61 -3.78 13.78
CA TRP A 141 -0.84 -4.17 12.59
C TRP A 141 0.49 -4.79 12.98
N GLU A 142 1.07 -5.50 12.03
CA GLU A 142 2.40 -6.07 12.09
C GLU A 142 3.27 -5.46 11.01
N GLU A 143 4.59 -5.41 11.25
CA GLU A 143 5.55 -4.96 10.27
C GLU A 143 6.04 -6.14 9.43
N VAL A 144 5.84 -6.06 8.13
CA VAL A 144 6.21 -7.10 7.16
C VAL A 144 7.17 -6.52 6.13
N THR A 145 8.28 -7.22 5.92
CA THR A 145 9.26 -6.82 4.88
C THR A 145 8.85 -7.37 3.52
N MET A 146 8.53 -6.48 2.58
CA MET A 146 8.29 -6.79 1.16
C MET A 146 9.02 -5.77 0.29
N ASP A 147 9.55 -6.22 -0.85
CA ASP A 147 10.33 -5.37 -1.78
C ASP A 147 11.51 -4.65 -1.09
N GLY A 148 12.09 -5.27 -0.05
CA GLY A 148 13.16 -4.67 0.76
C GLY A 148 12.70 -3.49 1.64
N ARG A 149 11.38 -3.36 1.91
CA ARG A 149 10.78 -2.27 2.69
C ARG A 149 9.83 -2.80 3.75
N THR A 150 9.77 -2.09 4.85
CA THR A 150 8.81 -2.37 5.92
C THR A 150 7.43 -1.84 5.54
N ASN A 151 6.43 -2.71 5.63
CA ASN A 151 5.03 -2.42 5.37
C ASN A 151 4.22 -2.77 6.63
N LYS A 152 3.27 -1.91 6.99
CA LYS A 152 2.35 -2.15 8.11
C LYS A 152 1.09 -2.80 7.57
N ILE A 153 0.82 -4.02 7.98
CA ILE A 153 -0.38 -4.78 7.57
C ILE A 153 -1.15 -5.16 8.83
N ALA A 154 -2.45 -4.89 8.83
CA ALA A 154 -3.34 -5.32 9.92
C ALA A 154 -3.24 -6.83 10.12
N THR A 155 -3.28 -7.29 11.37
CA THR A 155 -3.48 -8.72 11.64
C THR A 155 -4.86 -9.16 11.11
N ALA A 156 -5.07 -10.45 10.94
CA ALA A 156 -6.35 -10.97 10.46
C ALA A 156 -7.53 -10.49 11.32
N GLU A 157 -7.38 -10.54 12.65
CA GLU A 157 -8.39 -10.10 13.61
C GLU A 157 -8.70 -8.61 13.45
N LYS A 158 -7.65 -7.80 13.29
CA LYS A 158 -7.82 -6.35 13.11
C LYS A 158 -8.49 -6.03 11.79
N ALA A 159 -8.15 -6.72 10.71
CA ALA A 159 -8.77 -6.55 9.40
C ALA A 159 -10.27 -6.87 9.43
N LEU A 160 -10.67 -7.96 10.11
CA LEU A 160 -12.08 -8.32 10.33
C LEU A 160 -12.82 -7.24 11.14
N ILE A 161 -12.19 -6.73 12.19
CA ILE A 161 -12.76 -5.65 13.02
C ILE A 161 -12.90 -4.37 12.20
N ASP A 162 -11.89 -3.97 11.43
CA ASP A 162 -11.93 -2.76 10.62
C ASP A 162 -13.02 -2.81 9.57
N LEU A 163 -13.25 -3.96 8.94
CA LEU A 163 -14.35 -4.16 8.01
C LEU A 163 -15.71 -3.78 8.65
N VAL A 164 -16.00 -4.31 9.83
CA VAL A 164 -17.25 -4.01 10.52
C VAL A 164 -17.27 -2.59 11.08
N GLN A 165 -16.15 -2.08 11.56
CA GLN A 165 -16.06 -0.77 12.21
C GLN A 165 -16.24 0.38 11.24
N PHE A 166 -15.64 0.29 10.05
CA PHE A 166 -15.61 1.38 9.06
C PHE A 166 -16.60 1.17 7.91
N HIS A 167 -16.92 -0.09 7.56
CA HIS A 167 -17.83 -0.43 6.45
C HIS A 167 -19.01 -1.27 6.96
N ARG A 168 -19.81 -0.70 7.88
CA ARG A 168 -20.92 -1.39 8.52
C ARG A 168 -22.10 -1.59 7.59
N THR A 169 -21.96 -2.49 6.62
CA THR A 169 -23.04 -2.91 5.73
C THR A 169 -23.43 -4.36 6.02
N ARG A 170 -24.62 -4.78 5.59
CA ARG A 170 -25.04 -6.17 5.69
C ARG A 170 -24.09 -7.13 4.96
N LEU A 171 -23.57 -6.71 3.81
CA LEU A 171 -22.61 -7.50 3.04
C LEU A 171 -21.30 -7.71 3.81
N THR A 172 -20.78 -6.66 4.42
CA THR A 172 -19.55 -6.73 5.22
C THR A 172 -19.72 -7.61 6.46
N VAL A 173 -20.85 -7.49 7.15
CA VAL A 173 -21.16 -8.33 8.31
C VAL A 173 -21.24 -9.80 7.92
N ASN A 174 -21.93 -10.12 6.81
CA ASN A 174 -22.00 -11.49 6.30
C ASN A 174 -20.63 -12.02 5.86
N LEU A 175 -19.81 -11.19 5.18
CA LEU A 175 -18.45 -11.56 4.80
C LEU A 175 -17.60 -11.93 6.03
N VAL A 176 -17.64 -11.09 7.08
CA VAL A 176 -16.87 -11.34 8.31
C VAL A 176 -17.36 -12.63 9.01
N ALA A 177 -18.68 -12.83 9.10
CA ALA A 177 -19.24 -14.07 9.67
C ALA A 177 -18.82 -15.32 8.86
N GLU A 178 -18.85 -15.24 7.52
CA GLU A 178 -18.35 -16.31 6.64
C GLU A 178 -16.87 -16.60 6.91
N LYS A 179 -16.02 -15.56 6.97
CA LYS A 179 -14.59 -15.76 7.19
C LYS A 179 -14.29 -16.35 8.55
N LEU A 180 -14.97 -15.93 9.60
CA LEU A 180 -14.86 -16.54 10.93
C LEU A 180 -15.31 -18.01 10.94
N ALA A 181 -16.35 -18.35 10.19
CA ALA A 181 -16.85 -19.72 10.12
C ALA A 181 -15.92 -20.65 9.33
N VAL A 182 -15.35 -20.18 8.21
CA VAL A 182 -14.46 -20.97 7.34
C VAL A 182 -13.06 -21.10 7.95
N HIS A 183 -12.55 -20.03 8.53
CA HIS A 183 -11.17 -19.93 9.06
C HIS A 183 -11.16 -19.97 10.60
N ARG A 184 -11.88 -20.93 11.19
CA ARG A 184 -12.06 -20.99 12.67
C ARG A 184 -10.78 -21.06 13.48
N ASN A 185 -9.70 -21.60 12.91
CA ASN A 185 -8.43 -21.84 13.59
C ASN A 185 -7.35 -20.81 13.22
N ASP A 186 -7.61 -19.93 12.25
CA ASP A 186 -6.60 -18.97 11.75
C ASP A 186 -6.52 -17.71 12.63
N PRO A 187 -7.63 -17.06 13.05
CA PRO A 187 -7.58 -15.94 13.97
C PRO A 187 -7.26 -16.37 15.40
N ASP A 188 -6.39 -15.61 16.04
CA ASP A 188 -6.16 -15.72 17.48
C ASP A 188 -7.35 -15.12 18.25
N LEU A 189 -8.13 -15.98 18.91
CA LEU A 189 -9.36 -15.57 19.62
C LEU A 189 -9.07 -14.64 20.81
N GLU A 190 -7.96 -14.83 21.53
CA GLU A 190 -7.57 -13.94 22.63
C GLU A 190 -7.25 -12.55 22.11
N ARG A 191 -6.49 -12.47 21.02
CA ARG A 191 -6.16 -11.22 20.34
C ARG A 191 -7.41 -10.56 19.74
N LEU A 192 -8.29 -11.32 19.12
CA LEU A 192 -9.57 -10.83 18.61
C LEU A 192 -10.38 -10.18 19.74
N GLN A 193 -10.53 -10.87 20.88
CA GLN A 193 -11.24 -10.35 22.04
C GLN A 193 -10.61 -9.08 22.59
N ALA A 194 -9.28 -9.05 22.75
CA ALA A 194 -8.55 -7.88 23.22
C ALA A 194 -8.74 -6.66 22.29
N PHE A 195 -8.77 -6.88 20.97
CA PHE A 195 -9.00 -5.82 19.98
C PHE A 195 -10.46 -5.36 19.94
N LEU A 196 -11.41 -6.26 20.12
CA LEU A 196 -12.84 -5.94 20.20
C LEU A 196 -13.16 -5.02 21.38
N LEU A 197 -12.54 -5.24 22.54
CA LEU A 197 -12.68 -4.36 23.70
C LEU A 197 -12.19 -2.92 23.44
N ARG A 198 -11.31 -2.73 22.48
CA ARG A 198 -10.82 -1.41 22.04
C ARG A 198 -11.65 -0.81 20.90
N SER A 199 -12.54 -1.59 20.28
CA SER A 199 -13.38 -1.14 19.17
C SER A 199 -14.56 -0.26 19.65
N ASN A 200 -15.38 0.22 18.71
CA ASN A 200 -16.62 0.89 19.09
C ASN A 200 -17.70 -0.13 19.54
N LEU A 201 -18.61 0.34 20.38
CA LEU A 201 -19.66 -0.50 21.00
C LEU A 201 -20.51 -1.25 19.97
N ALA A 202 -20.79 -0.64 18.81
CA ALA A 202 -21.61 -1.29 17.81
C ALA A 202 -20.85 -2.45 17.12
N THR A 203 -19.55 -2.30 16.87
CA THR A 203 -18.68 -3.37 16.36
C THR A 203 -18.61 -4.51 17.38
N LEU A 204 -18.37 -4.20 18.65
CA LEU A 204 -18.35 -5.19 19.74
C LEU A 204 -19.66 -6.01 19.79
N ARG A 205 -20.84 -5.34 19.71
CA ARG A 205 -22.14 -6.02 19.71
C ARG A 205 -22.34 -6.93 18.50
N ILE A 206 -21.93 -6.49 17.31
CA ILE A 206 -22.04 -7.29 16.09
C ILE A 206 -21.19 -8.56 16.20
N PHE A 207 -19.96 -8.46 16.68
CA PHE A 207 -19.10 -9.63 16.89
C PHE A 207 -19.62 -10.54 18.01
N GLY A 208 -20.21 -9.99 19.09
CA GLY A 208 -20.89 -10.80 20.11
C GLY A 208 -21.97 -11.68 19.51
N LEU A 209 -22.83 -11.15 18.63
CA LEU A 209 -23.85 -11.92 17.93
C LEU A 209 -23.33 -12.94 16.90
N MET A 210 -22.08 -12.81 16.45
CA MET A 210 -21.48 -13.76 15.50
C MET A 210 -20.77 -14.91 16.21
N LEU A 211 -20.32 -14.70 17.44
CA LEU A 211 -19.52 -15.65 18.21
C LEU A 211 -20.34 -16.47 19.21
N ASP A 212 -21.61 -16.06 19.48
CA ASP A 212 -22.62 -16.82 20.25
C ASP A 212 -23.24 -17.93 19.39
#